data_0a668692dddf844a050861d5c330655d
#
_entry.id   0a668692dddf844a050861d5c330655d
#
_cell.length_a   1.000
_cell.length_b   1.000
_cell.length_c   1.000
_cell.angle_alpha   90.00
_cell.angle_beta   90.00
_cell.angle_gamma   90.00
#
_symmetry.space_group_name_H-M   'P 1'
#
loop_
_entity.id
_entity.type
_entity.pdbx_description
1 polymer ?
#
loop_
_entity_poly.entity_id
_entity_poly.type
_entity_poly.pdbx_seq_one_letter_code
_entity_poly.pdbx_strand_id
1 'polypeptide(L)'
;IRFEGIPASAYIKGAFDSTLTFDDGTYAVIDFKTSTPNPAHVAFYGRQLSAYAWALEHPGERALRLSPITRLGLLYLDPVDIAHGADHRHITYGGEVTWTEIPKEESNFMQFMQGVLSLLSLPEPPPPSETCGFCAYRADARKHGL
;
A
#
# COMPACT_ATOMS: atom_id res chain seq x y z
N ILE A 1 -0.54 -14.27 -8.45
CA ILE A 1 -0.13 -15.02 -7.24
C ILE A 1 -1.00 -16.25 -7.13
N ARG A 2 -0.37 -17.39 -6.94
CA ARG A 2 -1.03 -18.68 -6.70
C ARG A 2 -0.25 -19.46 -5.65
N PHE A 3 -0.94 -20.25 -4.85
CA PHE A 3 -0.33 -21.17 -3.89
C PHE A 3 -0.85 -22.57 -4.10
N GLU A 4 0.00 -23.55 -3.89
CA GLU A 4 -0.39 -24.96 -3.97
C GLU A 4 -1.46 -25.28 -2.92
N GLY A 5 -2.47 -26.03 -3.31
CA GLY A 5 -3.60 -26.39 -2.43
C GLY A 5 -4.64 -25.30 -2.18
N ILE A 6 -4.44 -24.08 -2.70
CA ILE A 6 -5.42 -22.99 -2.60
C ILE A 6 -6.05 -22.74 -3.98
N PRO A 7 -7.36 -22.96 -4.16
CA PRO A 7 -8.02 -22.83 -5.47
C PRO A 7 -8.10 -21.37 -5.95
N ALA A 8 -8.09 -20.39 -5.04
CA ALA A 8 -8.11 -18.98 -5.38
C ALA A 8 -6.76 -18.50 -5.94
N SER A 9 -6.82 -17.53 -6.83
CA SER A 9 -5.65 -16.80 -7.32
C SER A 9 -5.89 -15.31 -7.29
N ALA A 10 -4.82 -14.51 -7.15
CA ALA A 10 -4.89 -13.06 -7.19
C ALA A 10 -3.91 -12.48 -8.22
N TYR A 11 -4.28 -11.32 -8.75
CA TYR A 11 -3.37 -10.41 -9.41
C TYR A 11 -3.36 -9.06 -8.69
N ILE A 12 -2.24 -8.38 -8.73
CA ILE A 12 -2.10 -7.05 -8.15
C ILE A 12 -2.26 -6.04 -9.28
N LYS A 13 -3.16 -5.08 -9.05
CA LYS A 13 -3.35 -3.91 -9.93
C LYS A 13 -3.36 -2.67 -9.05
N GLY A 14 -2.60 -1.66 -9.45
CA GLY A 14 -2.52 -0.41 -8.69
C GLY A 14 -1.71 0.63 -9.44
N ALA A 15 -1.59 1.79 -8.82
CA ALA A 15 -0.69 2.85 -9.21
C ALA A 15 0.27 3.11 -8.05
N PHE A 16 1.53 3.31 -8.33
CA PHE A 16 2.55 3.73 -7.37
C PHE A 16 2.90 5.20 -7.62
N ASP A 17 3.36 5.90 -6.60
CA ASP A 17 3.62 7.33 -6.72
C ASP A 17 4.94 7.59 -7.46
N SER A 18 6.02 6.92 -7.06
CA SER A 18 7.34 7.13 -7.65
C SER A 18 8.26 5.93 -7.52
N THR A 19 9.25 5.89 -8.42
CA THR A 19 10.37 4.96 -8.33
C THR A 19 11.67 5.73 -8.53
N LEU A 20 12.74 5.25 -7.90
CA LEU A 20 14.11 5.70 -8.18
C LEU A 20 14.89 4.59 -8.85
N THR A 21 15.78 4.98 -9.74
CA THR A 21 16.80 4.11 -10.34
C THR A 21 18.15 4.50 -9.75
N PHE A 22 18.90 3.51 -9.27
CA PHE A 22 20.27 3.71 -8.77
C PHE A 22 21.30 3.37 -9.84
N ASP A 23 22.51 3.90 -9.70
CA ASP A 23 23.59 3.71 -10.66
C ASP A 23 24.04 2.25 -10.78
N ASP A 24 23.76 1.42 -9.76
CA ASP A 24 24.02 -0.03 -9.76
C ASP A 24 22.93 -0.85 -10.48
N GLY A 25 21.94 -0.17 -11.07
CA GLY A 25 20.84 -0.81 -11.78
C GLY A 25 19.72 -1.33 -10.89
N THR A 26 19.75 -1.04 -9.60
CA THR A 26 18.65 -1.36 -8.69
C THR A 26 17.60 -0.26 -8.60
N TYR A 27 16.48 -0.54 -7.95
CA TYR A 27 15.35 0.39 -7.86
C TYR A 27 14.85 0.55 -6.43
N ALA A 28 14.23 1.70 -6.17
CA ALA A 28 13.40 1.91 -4.99
C ALA A 28 11.95 2.21 -5.40
N VAL A 29 10.99 1.85 -4.55
CA VAL A 29 9.60 2.30 -4.62
C VAL A 29 9.34 3.26 -3.50
N ILE A 30 8.76 4.42 -3.84
CA ILE A 30 8.45 5.50 -2.91
C ILE A 30 6.96 5.79 -2.96
N ASP A 31 6.37 5.95 -1.80
CA ASP A 31 4.99 6.38 -1.65
C ASP A 31 4.98 7.69 -0.84
N PHE A 32 4.30 8.72 -1.37
CA PHE A 32 4.25 10.04 -0.76
C PHE A 32 3.10 10.13 0.24
N LYS A 33 3.37 10.75 1.39
CA LYS A 33 2.38 11.00 2.43
C LYS A 33 2.37 12.48 2.81
N THR A 34 1.21 13.11 2.79
CA THR A 34 1.01 14.51 3.19
C THR A 34 0.52 14.59 4.63
N SER A 35 1.29 13.99 5.54
CA SER A 35 0.93 13.92 6.96
C SER A 35 2.17 13.73 7.81
N THR A 36 2.05 13.97 9.10
CA THR A 36 3.05 13.58 10.10
C THR A 36 3.27 12.07 10.10
N PRO A 37 4.52 11.59 10.20
CA PRO A 37 4.81 10.16 10.33
C PRO A 37 4.08 9.53 11.52
N ASN A 38 3.37 8.42 11.27
CA ASN A 38 2.68 7.67 12.32
C ASN A 38 3.15 6.20 12.33
N PRO A 39 3.88 5.77 13.35
CA PRO A 39 4.38 4.40 13.46
C PRO A 39 3.28 3.33 13.38
N ALA A 40 2.07 3.62 13.84
CA ALA A 40 0.95 2.67 13.77
C ALA A 40 0.51 2.36 12.32
N HIS A 41 0.81 3.25 11.38
CA HIS A 41 0.47 3.05 9.98
C HIS A 41 1.59 2.39 9.16
N VAL A 42 2.79 2.30 9.69
CA VAL A 42 3.98 1.76 8.98
C VAL A 42 3.73 0.33 8.48
N ALA A 43 3.14 -0.53 9.32
CA ALA A 43 2.84 -1.91 8.92
C ALA A 43 1.81 -1.99 7.77
N PHE A 44 0.85 -1.09 7.74
CA PHE A 44 -0.16 -1.01 6.67
C PHE A 44 0.48 -0.54 5.36
N TYR A 45 1.24 0.56 5.39
CA TYR A 45 1.93 1.07 4.22
C TYR A 45 3.04 0.14 3.74
N GLY A 46 3.68 -0.60 4.65
CA GLY A 46 4.65 -1.63 4.30
C GLY A 46 4.07 -2.74 3.42
N ARG A 47 2.83 -3.16 3.67
CA ARG A 47 2.13 -4.12 2.79
C ARG A 47 1.82 -3.53 1.42
N GLN A 48 1.43 -2.26 1.34
CA GLN A 48 1.20 -1.55 0.09
C GLN A 48 2.48 -1.48 -0.76
N LEU A 49 3.58 -1.05 -0.16
CA LEU A 49 4.88 -0.97 -0.84
C LEU A 49 5.39 -2.35 -1.28
N SER A 50 5.22 -3.38 -0.44
CA SER A 50 5.56 -4.76 -0.80
C SER A 50 4.72 -5.27 -1.98
N ALA A 51 3.44 -4.90 -2.05
CA ALA A 51 2.60 -5.24 -3.19
C ALA A 51 3.09 -4.56 -4.48
N TYR A 52 3.49 -3.28 -4.42
CA TYR A 52 4.07 -2.58 -5.56
C TYR A 52 5.39 -3.20 -6.01
N ALA A 53 6.30 -3.48 -5.07
CA ALA A 53 7.57 -4.11 -5.37
C ALA A 53 7.36 -5.47 -6.05
N TRP A 54 6.52 -6.31 -5.46
CA TRP A 54 6.24 -7.62 -6.02
C TRP A 54 5.63 -7.52 -7.44
N ALA A 55 4.68 -6.63 -7.66
CA ALA A 55 4.04 -6.44 -8.97
C ALA A 55 5.02 -5.94 -10.03
N LEU A 56 5.96 -5.06 -9.67
CA LEU A 56 6.98 -4.53 -10.58
C LEU A 56 8.07 -5.56 -10.91
N GLU A 57 8.40 -6.43 -9.96
CA GLU A 57 9.38 -7.51 -10.17
C GLU A 57 8.77 -8.71 -10.92
N HIS A 58 7.45 -8.93 -10.80
CA HIS A 58 6.70 -10.03 -11.43
C HIS A 58 5.54 -9.51 -12.29
N PRO A 59 5.81 -8.67 -13.29
CA PRO A 59 4.77 -8.06 -14.08
C PRO A 59 4.04 -9.09 -14.96
N GLY A 60 2.78 -8.82 -15.26
CA GLY A 60 2.08 -9.48 -16.34
C GLY A 60 2.59 -9.03 -17.72
N GLU A 61 2.11 -9.68 -18.78
CA GLU A 61 2.40 -9.25 -20.14
C GLU A 61 2.03 -7.78 -20.34
N ARG A 62 2.90 -7.00 -20.94
CA ARG A 62 2.75 -5.56 -21.23
C ARG A 62 2.77 -4.63 -20.00
N ALA A 63 3.06 -5.12 -18.81
CA ALA A 63 3.23 -4.29 -17.63
C ALA A 63 4.70 -3.85 -17.46
N LEU A 64 4.90 -2.71 -16.79
CA LEU A 64 6.22 -2.21 -16.46
C LEU A 64 6.97 -3.21 -15.59
N ARG A 65 8.21 -3.51 -15.94
CA ARG A 65 9.13 -4.32 -15.15
C ARG A 65 10.24 -3.46 -14.58
N LEU A 66 10.40 -3.48 -13.26
CA LEU A 66 11.56 -2.92 -12.56
C LEU A 66 12.07 -3.98 -11.58
N SER A 67 13.33 -4.38 -11.76
CA SER A 67 13.95 -5.44 -10.94
C SER A 67 15.47 -5.35 -11.01
N PRO A 68 16.20 -5.52 -9.91
CA PRO A 68 15.66 -5.77 -8.57
C PRO A 68 15.22 -4.49 -7.86
N ILE A 69 14.15 -4.57 -7.08
CA ILE A 69 13.76 -3.51 -6.15
C ILE A 69 14.44 -3.82 -4.82
N THR A 70 15.31 -2.92 -4.36
CA THR A 70 16.12 -3.12 -3.17
C THR A 70 15.68 -2.25 -1.99
N ARG A 71 14.91 -1.17 -2.25
CA ARG A 71 14.48 -0.24 -1.22
C ARG A 71 13.01 0.11 -1.36
N LEU A 72 12.34 0.22 -0.22
CA LEU A 72 10.96 0.69 -0.10
C LEU A 72 10.93 1.84 0.90
N GLY A 73 10.17 2.89 0.62
CA GLY A 73 10.12 3.99 1.55
C GLY A 73 8.87 4.86 1.44
N LEU A 74 8.61 5.52 2.55
CA LEU A 74 7.58 6.55 2.67
C LEU A 74 8.28 7.91 2.75
N LEU A 75 7.91 8.82 1.85
CA LEU A 75 8.35 10.20 1.92
C LEU A 75 7.20 11.05 2.44
N TYR A 76 7.33 11.45 3.70
CA TYR A 76 6.36 12.33 4.35
C TYR A 76 6.68 13.79 4.02
N LEU A 77 5.65 14.50 3.60
CA LEU A 77 5.66 15.95 3.41
C LEU A 77 4.63 16.51 4.40
N ASP A 78 5.10 16.91 5.58
CA ASP A 78 4.23 17.40 6.63
C ASP A 78 4.08 18.92 6.53
N PRO A 79 2.91 19.44 6.13
CA PRO A 79 2.69 20.88 6.02
C PRO A 79 2.63 21.53 7.41
N VAL A 80 3.54 22.45 7.66
CA VAL A 80 3.58 23.26 8.90
C VAL A 80 2.98 24.63 8.66
N ASP A 81 3.21 25.21 7.48
CA ASP A 81 2.74 26.55 7.14
C ASP A 81 2.31 26.65 5.67
N ILE A 82 1.25 27.39 5.42
CA ILE A 82 0.74 27.67 4.08
C ILE A 82 0.48 29.18 3.99
N ALA A 83 1.22 29.87 3.14
CA ALA A 83 1.02 31.29 2.86
C ALA A 83 0.53 31.50 1.42
N HIS A 84 -0.44 32.39 1.26
CA HIS A 84 -0.90 32.82 -0.07
C HIS A 84 -0.04 33.95 -0.58
N GLY A 85 0.40 33.88 -1.83
CA GLY A 85 1.06 34.98 -2.51
C GLY A 85 0.10 36.18 -2.69
N ALA A 86 0.65 37.38 -2.77
CA ALA A 86 -0.13 38.62 -2.92
C ALA A 86 -0.99 38.65 -4.19
N ASP A 87 -0.65 37.90 -5.21
CA ASP A 87 -1.37 37.78 -6.48
C ASP A 87 -2.45 36.68 -6.48
N HIS A 88 -2.66 36.01 -5.37
CA HIS A 88 -3.58 34.85 -5.20
C HIS A 88 -3.35 33.68 -6.20
N ARG A 89 -2.23 33.68 -6.93
CA ARG A 89 -1.88 32.64 -7.91
C ARG A 89 -0.80 31.71 -7.39
N HIS A 90 -0.11 32.10 -6.33
CA HIS A 90 0.98 31.35 -5.74
C HIS A 90 0.64 31.00 -4.30
N ILE A 91 1.00 29.77 -3.94
CA ILE A 91 0.95 29.27 -2.56
C ILE A 91 2.37 28.92 -2.19
N THR A 92 2.85 29.49 -1.09
CA THR A 92 4.09 29.07 -0.47
C THR A 92 3.77 28.01 0.57
N TYR A 93 4.45 26.91 0.44
CA TYR A 93 4.29 25.75 1.32
C TYR A 93 5.56 25.57 2.13
N GLY A 94 5.45 25.67 3.43
CA GLY A 94 6.50 25.35 4.40
C GLY A 94 6.17 24.05 5.10
N GLY A 95 7.14 23.16 5.25
CA GLY A 95 6.90 21.88 5.90
C GLY A 95 8.16 21.08 6.16
N GLU A 96 7.99 19.97 6.87
CA GLU A 96 9.05 19.01 7.13
C GLU A 96 9.00 17.86 6.12
N VAL A 97 10.18 17.41 5.71
CA VAL A 97 10.34 16.24 4.84
C VAL A 97 10.99 15.12 5.64
N THR A 98 10.31 14.02 5.79
CA THR A 98 10.82 12.85 6.52
C THR A 98 10.81 11.61 5.65
N TRP A 99 11.95 10.92 5.56
CA TRP A 99 12.06 9.61 4.94
C TRP A 99 11.93 8.51 5.99
N THR A 100 11.07 7.53 5.72
CA THR A 100 10.93 6.31 6.52
C THR A 100 11.21 5.10 5.64
N GLU A 101 12.32 4.44 5.88
CA GLU A 101 12.65 3.18 5.20
C GLU A 101 11.74 2.06 5.67
N ILE A 102 11.22 1.30 4.71
CA ILE A 102 10.41 0.11 4.97
C ILE A 102 11.21 -1.13 4.59
N PRO A 103 11.40 -2.09 5.50
CA PRO A 103 12.07 -3.34 5.15
C PRO A 103 11.32 -4.07 4.03
N LYS A 104 12.06 -4.50 2.99
CA LYS A 104 11.50 -5.37 1.96
C LYS A 104 11.55 -6.81 2.45
N GLU A 105 10.44 -7.32 2.93
CA GLU A 105 10.29 -8.68 3.44
C GLU A 105 9.29 -9.47 2.58
N GLU A 106 9.76 -9.97 1.45
CA GLU A 106 8.93 -10.67 0.47
C GLU A 106 8.22 -11.89 1.08
N SER A 107 8.92 -12.64 1.94
CA SER A 107 8.34 -13.80 2.63
C SER A 107 7.11 -13.44 3.47
N ASN A 108 7.19 -12.34 4.21
CA ASN A 108 6.08 -11.85 5.03
C ASN A 108 4.90 -11.40 4.16
N PHE A 109 5.18 -10.74 3.03
CA PHE A 109 4.16 -10.36 2.07
C PHE A 109 3.48 -11.59 1.45
N MET A 110 4.25 -12.60 1.04
CA MET A 110 3.70 -13.83 0.46
C MET A 110 2.89 -14.63 1.49
N GLN A 111 3.32 -14.69 2.74
CA GLN A 111 2.54 -15.31 3.82
C GLN A 111 1.20 -14.57 4.04
N PHE A 112 1.22 -13.24 4.03
CA PHE A 112 0.00 -12.44 4.09
C PHE A 112 -0.93 -12.76 2.92
N MET A 113 -0.42 -12.81 1.67
CA MET A 113 -1.21 -13.14 0.48
C MET A 113 -1.77 -14.55 0.52
N GLN A 114 -1.02 -15.51 1.06
CA GLN A 114 -1.50 -16.87 1.27
C GLN A 114 -2.70 -16.89 2.23
N GLY A 115 -2.62 -16.15 3.34
CA GLY A 115 -3.73 -16.00 4.28
C GLY A 115 -4.97 -15.38 3.63
N VAL A 116 -4.79 -14.33 2.83
CA VAL A 116 -5.88 -13.68 2.07
C VAL A 116 -6.55 -14.67 1.11
N LEU A 117 -5.77 -15.40 0.31
CA LEU A 117 -6.32 -16.35 -0.66
C LEU A 117 -6.99 -17.56 0.00
N SER A 118 -6.43 -18.04 1.12
CA SER A 118 -7.07 -19.09 1.93
C SER A 118 -8.43 -18.63 2.44
N LEU A 119 -8.51 -17.40 2.95
CA LEU A 119 -9.77 -16.82 3.42
C LEU A 119 -10.80 -16.67 2.30
N LEU A 120 -10.38 -16.19 1.13
CA LEU A 120 -11.25 -16.02 -0.04
C LEU A 120 -11.69 -17.34 -0.66
N SER A 121 -11.02 -18.44 -0.34
CA SER A 121 -11.37 -19.79 -0.80
C SER A 121 -12.39 -20.50 0.10
N LEU A 122 -12.77 -19.90 1.22
CA LEU A 122 -13.80 -20.46 2.10
C LEU A 122 -15.15 -20.45 1.38
N PRO A 123 -15.99 -21.49 1.55
CA PRO A 123 -17.32 -21.56 0.96
C PRO A 123 -18.25 -20.45 1.48
N GLU A 124 -18.01 -20.00 2.70
CA GLU A 124 -18.74 -18.91 3.34
C GLU A 124 -17.78 -17.93 4.00
N PRO A 125 -18.11 -16.63 4.06
CA PRO A 125 -17.28 -15.67 4.76
C PRO A 125 -17.23 -16.00 6.25
N PRO A 126 -16.11 -15.71 6.95
CA PRO A 126 -16.02 -15.91 8.38
C PRO A 126 -17.06 -15.06 9.13
N PRO A 127 -17.44 -15.47 10.35
CA PRO A 127 -18.34 -14.68 11.16
C PRO A 127 -17.78 -13.28 11.40
N PRO A 128 -18.65 -12.25 11.53
CA PRO A 128 -18.21 -10.89 11.79
C PRO A 128 -17.48 -10.81 13.14
N SER A 129 -16.39 -10.06 13.17
CA SER A 129 -15.73 -9.71 14.43
C SER A 129 -16.61 -8.71 15.21
N GLU A 130 -16.69 -8.86 16.53
CA GLU A 130 -17.42 -7.94 17.41
C GLU A 130 -16.94 -6.49 17.30
N THR A 131 -15.66 -6.28 16.97
CA THR A 131 -15.04 -4.96 16.83
C THR A 131 -15.02 -4.44 15.38
N CYS A 132 -15.58 -5.16 14.43
CA CYS A 132 -15.57 -4.78 13.02
C CYS A 132 -16.66 -3.75 12.71
N GLY A 133 -16.28 -2.46 12.57
CA GLY A 133 -17.21 -1.39 12.24
C GLY A 133 -17.92 -1.59 10.88
N PHE A 134 -17.27 -2.18 9.89
CA PHE A 134 -17.91 -2.52 8.60
C PHE A 134 -18.97 -3.59 8.73
N CYS A 135 -18.71 -4.61 9.56
CA CYS A 135 -19.69 -5.67 9.80
C CYS A 135 -20.91 -5.13 10.56
N ALA A 136 -20.69 -4.26 11.57
CA ALA A 136 -21.74 -3.60 12.29
C ALA A 136 -22.59 -2.70 11.37
N TYR A 137 -21.95 -1.86 10.55
CA TYR A 137 -22.64 -1.04 9.56
C TYR A 137 -23.47 -1.88 8.57
N ARG A 138 -22.90 -2.94 8.03
CA ARG A 138 -23.61 -3.83 7.09
C ARG A 138 -24.82 -4.52 7.75
N ALA A 139 -24.68 -4.94 9.01
CA ALA A 139 -25.80 -5.55 9.76
C ALA A 139 -26.92 -4.54 10.01
N ASP A 140 -26.56 -3.29 10.27
CA ASP A 140 -27.54 -2.22 10.49
C ASP A 140 -28.22 -1.78 9.18
N ALA A 141 -27.47 -1.58 8.11
CA ALA A 141 -28.00 -1.24 6.80
C ALA A 141 -29.06 -2.25 6.31
N ARG A 142 -28.80 -3.55 6.51
CA ARG A 142 -29.77 -4.62 6.18
C ARG A 142 -31.10 -4.51 6.92
N LYS A 143 -31.12 -3.99 8.16
CA LYS A 143 -32.37 -3.77 8.90
C LYS A 143 -33.23 -2.67 8.27
N HIS A 144 -32.60 -1.79 7.52
CA HIS A 144 -33.25 -0.68 6.82
C HIS A 144 -33.48 -0.95 5.32
N GLY A 145 -33.25 -2.17 4.86
CA GLY A 145 -33.52 -2.59 3.48
C GLY A 145 -32.48 -2.13 2.45
N LEU A 146 -31.27 -1.78 2.92
CA LEU A 146 -30.12 -1.36 2.11
C LEU A 146 -29.15 -2.53 1.86
#